data_89ba96c2014721966c255ef39b742304
#
_entry.id   89ba96c2014721966c255ef39b742304
#
_cell.length_a   1.000
_cell.length_b   1.000
_cell.length_c   1.000
_cell.angle_alpha   90.00
_cell.angle_beta   90.00
_cell.angle_gamma   90.00
#
_symmetry.space_group_name_H-M   'P 1'
#
loop_
_entity.id
_entity.type
_entity.pdbx_description
1 polymer ?
#
loop_
_entity_poly.entity_id
_entity_poly.type
_entity_poly.pdbx_seq_one_letter_code
_entity_poly.pdbx_strand_id
1 'polypeptide(L)'
;MLLAPAAKRTANILRSSVPNLSDFSAVIFDMDGLVLDTETTYFVAWQQAANALGYVLSDAFCLSLSGLHYKDIEPKLMANCGADFNLQVFNQLSGIFWREHVYTHGISIKHGFTELLEYIVQEQIPYCLATNSRAVNAHECLELAGIKDVFSVIITRDDVQNGKPAPDIFLKAAELLQVPVNQCLVLEDSHAGILAATRSGAFSVFVPSTESVDPTTVELCDIMMDLAQTLIAFRRGN
;
A
#
# COMPACT_ATOMS: atom_id res chain seq x y z
N MET A 1 12.87 28.11 20.15
CA MET A 1 13.98 27.21 19.80
C MET A 1 13.66 26.67 18.40
N LEU A 2 14.35 27.25 17.40
CA LEU A 2 14.08 27.01 15.97
C LEU A 2 14.54 25.60 15.61
N LEU A 3 13.64 24.79 15.10
CA LEU A 3 13.95 23.49 14.47
C LEU A 3 14.83 23.75 13.23
N ALA A 4 16.00 23.17 13.21
CA ALA A 4 16.90 23.19 12.06
C ALA A 4 16.21 22.54 10.85
N PRO A 5 16.38 23.10 9.62
CA PRO A 5 15.83 22.48 8.42
C PRO A 5 16.53 21.15 8.15
N ALA A 6 15.72 20.11 7.88
CA ALA A 6 16.22 18.84 7.41
C ALA A 6 17.18 19.05 6.24
N ALA A 7 18.38 18.53 6.36
CA ALA A 7 19.40 18.60 5.33
C ALA A 7 18.82 18.04 4.04
N LYS A 8 18.80 18.90 2.99
CA LYS A 8 18.51 18.48 1.61
C LYS A 8 19.48 17.34 1.26
N ARG A 9 18.98 16.11 1.22
CA ARG A 9 19.68 15.05 0.50
C ARG A 9 19.70 15.49 -0.95
N THR A 10 20.89 15.83 -1.42
CA THR A 10 21.17 16.22 -2.79
C THR A 10 20.64 15.15 -3.73
N ALA A 11 19.78 15.56 -4.65
CA ALA A 11 19.26 14.75 -5.73
C ALA A 11 20.39 14.05 -6.50
N ASN A 12 20.07 12.87 -7.03
CA ASN A 12 20.86 12.06 -7.95
C ASN A 12 22.05 11.30 -7.34
N ILE A 13 21.69 10.17 -6.72
CA ILE A 13 22.47 8.98 -6.95
C ILE A 13 21.45 7.93 -7.42
N LEU A 14 21.39 7.67 -8.73
CA LEU A 14 21.15 6.33 -9.22
C LEU A 14 22.21 5.49 -8.51
N ARG A 15 21.85 4.86 -7.40
CA ARG A 15 22.77 3.97 -6.68
C ARG A 15 23.21 2.93 -7.71
N SER A 16 24.48 2.81 -7.93
CA SER A 16 25.11 1.94 -8.92
C SER A 16 24.88 0.44 -8.66
N SER A 17 24.12 0.09 -7.62
CA SER A 17 23.68 -1.27 -7.30
C SER A 17 22.37 -1.22 -6.52
N VAL A 18 21.42 -2.07 -6.89
CA VAL A 18 20.25 -2.39 -6.06
C VAL A 18 20.77 -3.04 -4.78
N PRO A 19 20.35 -2.61 -3.57
CA PRO A 19 20.82 -3.20 -2.33
C PRO A 19 20.37 -4.67 -2.25
N ASN A 20 21.16 -5.49 -1.55
CA ASN A 20 20.81 -6.88 -1.27
C ASN A 20 19.80 -6.94 -0.12
N LEU A 21 18.99 -8.00 -0.07
CA LEU A 21 18.09 -8.20 1.06
C LEU A 21 18.86 -8.29 2.40
N SER A 22 20.06 -8.86 2.38
CA SER A 22 20.98 -8.95 3.54
C SER A 22 21.45 -7.61 4.09
N ASP A 23 21.26 -6.51 3.34
CA ASP A 23 21.58 -5.16 3.82
C ASP A 23 20.50 -4.63 4.79
N PHE A 24 19.37 -5.34 4.92
CA PHE A 24 18.26 -4.99 5.78
C PHE A 24 18.06 -6.00 6.90
N SER A 25 17.65 -5.53 8.06
CA SER A 25 17.37 -6.34 9.23
C SER A 25 15.89 -6.69 9.39
N ALA A 26 15.01 -6.06 8.62
CA ALA A 26 13.58 -6.36 8.59
C ALA A 26 12.92 -5.85 7.30
N VAL A 27 11.78 -6.47 6.93
CA VAL A 27 10.92 -6.06 5.82
C VAL A 27 9.54 -5.68 6.33
N ILE A 28 9.03 -4.53 5.90
CA ILE A 28 7.71 -4.02 6.27
C ILE A 28 6.89 -3.91 4.98
N PHE A 29 5.79 -4.64 4.92
CA PHE A 29 4.86 -4.63 3.78
C PHE A 29 3.69 -3.70 4.05
N ASP A 30 3.30 -2.89 3.07
CA ASP A 30 1.94 -2.39 3.01
C ASP A 30 0.97 -3.51 2.64
N MET A 31 -0.35 -3.28 2.78
CA MET A 31 -1.38 -4.27 2.50
C MET A 31 -2.11 -4.00 1.19
N ASP A 32 -2.79 -2.85 1.14
CA ASP A 32 -3.76 -2.54 0.09
C ASP A 32 -3.05 -2.10 -1.19
N GLY A 33 -3.22 -2.85 -2.29
CA GLY A 33 -2.52 -2.60 -3.55
C GLY A 33 -1.12 -3.19 -3.64
N LEU A 34 -0.51 -3.60 -2.51
CA LEU A 34 0.81 -4.22 -2.46
C LEU A 34 0.77 -5.73 -2.22
N VAL A 35 0.24 -6.17 -1.07
CA VAL A 35 0.07 -7.59 -0.73
C VAL A 35 -1.22 -8.12 -1.33
N LEU A 36 -2.29 -7.36 -1.23
CA LEU A 36 -3.64 -7.70 -1.68
C LEU A 36 -4.09 -6.79 -2.82
N ASP A 37 -4.74 -7.38 -3.82
CA ASP A 37 -5.43 -6.63 -4.87
C ASP A 37 -6.81 -6.18 -4.39
N THR A 38 -6.82 -5.29 -3.40
CA THR A 38 -8.06 -4.73 -2.86
C THR A 38 -8.68 -3.70 -3.79
N GLU A 39 -7.88 -3.00 -4.61
CA GLU A 39 -8.35 -1.96 -5.53
C GLU A 39 -9.36 -2.52 -6.55
N THR A 40 -9.05 -3.65 -7.18
CA THR A 40 -9.96 -4.30 -8.15
C THR A 40 -11.31 -4.63 -7.52
N THR A 41 -11.32 -5.05 -6.24
CA THR A 41 -12.58 -5.37 -5.53
C THR A 41 -13.44 -4.12 -5.30
N TYR A 42 -12.81 -2.98 -5.00
CA TYR A 42 -13.51 -1.71 -4.87
C TYR A 42 -14.06 -1.21 -6.21
N PHE A 43 -13.34 -1.37 -7.31
CA PHE A 43 -13.81 -0.95 -8.64
C PHE A 43 -15.09 -1.68 -9.03
N VAL A 44 -15.12 -3.00 -8.86
CA VAL A 44 -16.33 -3.80 -9.11
C VAL A 44 -17.52 -3.30 -8.27
N ALA A 45 -17.31 -3.06 -7.00
CA ALA A 45 -18.34 -2.56 -6.09
C ALA A 45 -18.83 -1.15 -6.47
N TRP A 46 -17.92 -0.25 -6.85
CA TRP A 46 -18.27 1.10 -7.28
C TRP A 46 -19.06 1.11 -8.58
N GLN A 47 -18.68 0.28 -9.56
CA GLN A 47 -19.42 0.13 -10.80
C GLN A 47 -20.84 -0.39 -10.55
N GLN A 48 -21.00 -1.39 -9.68
CA GLN A 48 -22.31 -1.93 -9.31
C GLN A 48 -23.15 -0.88 -8.58
N ALA A 49 -22.57 -0.14 -7.62
CA ALA A 49 -23.27 0.92 -6.89
C ALA A 49 -23.71 2.07 -7.81
N ALA A 50 -22.85 2.49 -8.71
CA ALA A 50 -23.17 3.53 -9.70
C ALA A 50 -24.30 3.06 -10.63
N ASN A 51 -24.22 1.84 -11.17
CA ASN A 51 -25.26 1.24 -12.00
C ASN A 51 -26.61 1.19 -11.30
N ALA A 52 -26.66 0.82 -10.01
CA ALA A 52 -27.87 0.80 -9.22
C ALA A 52 -28.51 2.20 -9.04
N LEU A 53 -27.71 3.26 -9.18
CA LEU A 53 -28.14 4.66 -9.16
C LEU A 53 -28.38 5.25 -10.57
N GLY A 54 -28.24 4.46 -11.64
CA GLY A 54 -28.43 4.90 -13.02
C GLY A 54 -27.21 5.59 -13.64
N TYR A 55 -26.01 5.46 -13.04
CA TYR A 55 -24.76 6.00 -13.58
C TYR A 55 -23.83 4.88 -14.06
N VAL A 56 -22.89 5.23 -14.94
CA VAL A 56 -21.88 4.30 -15.45
C VAL A 56 -20.48 4.83 -15.09
N LEU A 57 -19.71 4.03 -14.37
CA LEU A 57 -18.28 4.28 -14.16
C LEU A 57 -17.48 3.38 -15.09
N SER A 58 -16.69 3.98 -15.99
CA SER A 58 -15.79 3.22 -16.87
C SER A 58 -14.60 2.65 -16.11
N ASP A 59 -14.01 1.57 -16.63
CA ASP A 59 -12.79 0.99 -16.06
C ASP A 59 -11.67 2.03 -16.00
N ALA A 60 -11.50 2.84 -17.06
CA ALA A 60 -10.51 3.91 -17.09
C ALA A 60 -10.74 4.96 -15.98
N PHE A 61 -12.01 5.29 -15.67
CA PHE A 61 -12.31 6.18 -14.56
C PHE A 61 -11.98 5.53 -13.22
N CYS A 62 -12.38 4.28 -12.99
CA CYS A 62 -12.05 3.55 -11.76
C CYS A 62 -10.52 3.46 -11.56
N LEU A 63 -9.77 3.09 -12.60
CA LEU A 63 -8.31 3.06 -12.57
C LEU A 63 -7.68 4.44 -12.23
N SER A 64 -8.31 5.55 -12.65
CA SER A 64 -7.82 6.89 -12.29
C SER A 64 -8.01 7.26 -10.82
N LEU A 65 -8.71 6.43 -10.06
CA LEU A 65 -8.94 6.58 -8.62
C LEU A 65 -7.97 5.74 -7.77
N SER A 66 -7.19 4.84 -8.38
CA SER A 66 -6.22 3.98 -7.69
C SER A 66 -5.23 4.80 -6.89
N GLY A 67 -4.90 4.31 -5.70
CA GLY A 67 -3.94 4.95 -4.79
C GLY A 67 -4.40 6.28 -4.18
N LEU A 68 -5.60 6.77 -4.52
CA LEU A 68 -6.13 8.01 -3.97
C LEU A 68 -6.81 7.78 -2.61
N HIS A 69 -6.66 8.77 -1.74
CA HIS A 69 -7.43 8.80 -0.50
C HIS A 69 -8.91 9.09 -0.79
N TYR A 70 -9.85 8.52 0.00
CA TYR A 70 -11.29 8.68 -0.22
C TYR A 70 -11.75 10.15 -0.33
N LYS A 71 -11.11 11.09 0.36
CA LYS A 71 -11.39 12.54 0.26
C LYS A 71 -11.10 13.12 -1.11
N ASP A 72 -10.21 12.48 -1.87
CA ASP A 72 -9.86 12.90 -3.23
C ASP A 72 -10.71 12.15 -4.26
N ILE A 73 -11.21 10.96 -3.90
CA ILE A 73 -12.13 10.15 -4.72
C ILE A 73 -13.52 10.79 -4.80
N GLU A 74 -14.08 11.22 -3.67
CA GLU A 74 -15.43 11.79 -3.61
C GLU A 74 -15.66 12.97 -4.56
N PRO A 75 -14.78 14.01 -4.61
CA PRO A 75 -14.91 15.09 -5.57
C PRO A 75 -14.86 14.62 -7.03
N LYS A 76 -14.05 13.61 -7.35
CA LYS A 76 -13.93 13.05 -8.69
C LYS A 76 -15.21 12.30 -9.09
N LEU A 77 -15.81 11.53 -8.19
CA LEU A 77 -17.10 10.87 -8.39
C LEU A 77 -18.19 11.91 -8.66
N MET A 78 -18.27 12.96 -7.83
CA MET A 78 -19.23 14.06 -8.02
C MET A 78 -19.04 14.78 -9.36
N ALA A 79 -17.80 15.02 -9.76
CA ALA A 79 -17.50 15.65 -11.04
C ALA A 79 -17.88 14.75 -12.24
N ASN A 80 -17.69 13.43 -12.10
CA ASN A 80 -18.01 12.47 -13.18
C ASN A 80 -19.51 12.21 -13.31
N CYS A 81 -20.23 12.12 -12.20
CA CYS A 81 -21.64 11.74 -12.14
C CYS A 81 -22.61 12.95 -12.17
N GLY A 82 -22.14 14.13 -11.78
CA GLY A 82 -22.93 15.36 -11.73
C GLY A 82 -23.57 15.68 -10.39
N ALA A 83 -24.24 16.84 -10.31
CA ALA A 83 -24.72 17.40 -9.05
C ALA A 83 -25.85 16.59 -8.37
N ASP A 84 -26.60 15.81 -9.15
CA ASP A 84 -27.69 14.98 -8.64
C ASP A 84 -27.21 13.62 -8.06
N PHE A 85 -25.89 13.34 -8.13
CA PHE A 85 -25.31 12.10 -7.63
C PHE A 85 -25.36 12.03 -6.11
N ASN A 86 -26.09 11.03 -5.58
CA ASN A 86 -26.21 10.84 -4.15
C ASN A 86 -25.05 10.03 -3.59
N LEU A 87 -23.98 10.73 -3.21
CA LEU A 87 -22.73 10.14 -2.70
C LEU A 87 -22.97 9.27 -1.45
N GLN A 88 -23.89 9.67 -0.56
CA GLN A 88 -24.19 8.91 0.65
C GLN A 88 -24.80 7.54 0.32
N VAL A 89 -25.77 7.50 -0.60
CA VAL A 89 -26.38 6.23 -1.05
C VAL A 89 -25.36 5.40 -1.82
N PHE A 90 -24.53 6.04 -2.67
CA PHE A 90 -23.45 5.36 -3.38
C PHE A 90 -22.48 4.68 -2.40
N ASN A 91 -22.03 5.37 -1.37
CA ASN A 91 -21.11 4.79 -0.38
C ASN A 91 -21.74 3.61 0.40
N GLN A 92 -23.02 3.68 0.71
CA GLN A 92 -23.75 2.57 1.34
C GLN A 92 -23.83 1.35 0.41
N LEU A 93 -24.23 1.55 -0.85
CA LEU A 93 -24.34 0.48 -1.84
C LEU A 93 -22.95 -0.11 -2.16
N SER A 94 -21.94 0.73 -2.29
CA SER A 94 -20.55 0.28 -2.51
C SER A 94 -20.09 -0.67 -1.40
N GLY A 95 -20.38 -0.37 -0.14
CA GLY A 95 -20.06 -1.24 0.97
C GLY A 95 -20.82 -2.58 0.94
N ILE A 96 -22.08 -2.59 0.48
CA ILE A 96 -22.86 -3.81 0.32
C ILE A 96 -22.29 -4.67 -0.82
N PHE A 97 -22.12 -4.10 -2.00
CA PHE A 97 -21.61 -4.81 -3.17
C PHE A 97 -20.17 -5.28 -3.00
N TRP A 98 -19.33 -4.50 -2.28
CA TRP A 98 -18.00 -4.93 -1.94
C TRP A 98 -18.02 -6.22 -1.10
N ARG A 99 -18.83 -6.26 -0.03
CA ARG A 99 -18.96 -7.47 0.78
C ARG A 99 -19.48 -8.65 -0.04
N GLU A 100 -20.53 -8.48 -0.83
CA GLU A 100 -21.06 -9.53 -1.69
C GLU A 100 -19.99 -10.09 -2.63
N HIS A 101 -19.20 -9.19 -3.23
CA HIS A 101 -18.12 -9.57 -4.14
C HIS A 101 -17.03 -10.35 -3.42
N VAL A 102 -16.47 -9.81 -2.34
CA VAL A 102 -15.31 -10.43 -1.67
C VAL A 102 -15.66 -11.70 -0.92
N TYR A 103 -16.88 -11.83 -0.37
CA TYR A 103 -17.33 -13.08 0.24
C TYR A 103 -17.61 -14.19 -0.80
N THR A 104 -17.87 -13.81 -2.04
CA THR A 104 -18.10 -14.77 -3.14
C THR A 104 -16.81 -15.16 -3.83
N HIS A 105 -15.88 -14.22 -4.05
CA HIS A 105 -14.70 -14.41 -4.90
C HIS A 105 -13.37 -14.37 -4.12
N GLY A 106 -13.39 -13.94 -2.86
CA GLY A 106 -12.17 -13.68 -2.09
C GLY A 106 -11.47 -12.38 -2.52
N ILE A 107 -10.27 -12.19 -2.01
CA ILE A 107 -9.36 -11.10 -2.40
C ILE A 107 -8.08 -11.74 -2.93
N SER A 108 -7.67 -11.36 -4.13
CA SER A 108 -6.47 -11.89 -4.75
C SER A 108 -5.20 -11.37 -4.09
N ILE A 109 -4.20 -12.23 -3.98
CA ILE A 109 -2.83 -11.86 -3.59
C ILE A 109 -2.14 -11.27 -4.82
N LYS A 110 -1.38 -10.19 -4.63
CA LYS A 110 -0.61 -9.55 -5.72
C LYS A 110 0.48 -10.48 -6.25
N HIS A 111 0.61 -10.48 -7.56
CA HIS A 111 1.63 -11.30 -8.24
C HIS A 111 3.05 -11.00 -7.73
N GLY A 112 3.80 -12.05 -7.45
CA GLY A 112 5.17 -11.97 -6.94
C GLY A 112 5.30 -11.84 -5.42
N PHE A 113 4.19 -11.60 -4.68
CA PHE A 113 4.23 -11.50 -3.23
C PHE A 113 4.62 -12.83 -2.57
N THR A 114 3.97 -13.91 -2.96
CA THR A 114 4.19 -15.22 -2.35
C THR A 114 5.64 -15.66 -2.48
N GLU A 115 6.20 -15.55 -3.68
CA GLU A 115 7.58 -15.93 -3.97
C GLU A 115 8.60 -15.03 -3.24
N LEU A 116 8.31 -13.74 -3.12
CA LEU A 116 9.14 -12.80 -2.36
C LEU A 116 9.10 -13.12 -0.87
N LEU A 117 7.90 -13.40 -0.33
CA LEU A 117 7.73 -13.77 1.08
C LEU A 117 8.45 -15.08 1.40
N GLU A 118 8.31 -16.11 0.57
CA GLU A 118 9.01 -17.38 0.73
C GLU A 118 10.54 -17.17 0.81
N TYR A 119 11.08 -16.30 -0.03
CA TYR A 119 12.50 -15.97 -0.01
C TYR A 119 12.89 -15.25 1.29
N ILE A 120 12.11 -14.26 1.76
CA ILE A 120 12.35 -13.55 3.02
C ILE A 120 12.33 -14.51 4.21
N VAL A 121 11.38 -15.47 4.21
CA VAL A 121 11.29 -16.51 5.24
C VAL A 121 12.50 -17.46 5.20
N GLN A 122 12.96 -17.87 4.02
CA GLN A 122 14.17 -18.71 3.85
C GLN A 122 15.42 -18.01 4.38
N GLU A 123 15.56 -16.71 4.15
CA GLU A 123 16.64 -15.88 4.65
C GLU A 123 16.50 -15.52 6.15
N GLN A 124 15.42 -15.96 6.78
CA GLN A 124 15.11 -15.71 8.21
C GLN A 124 15.06 -14.22 8.60
N ILE A 125 14.64 -13.36 7.65
CA ILE A 125 14.51 -11.92 7.88
C ILE A 125 13.16 -11.65 8.54
N PRO A 126 13.10 -10.94 9.68
CA PRO A 126 11.86 -10.51 10.31
C PRO A 126 11.02 -9.66 9.35
N TYR A 127 9.70 -9.86 9.37
CA TYR A 127 8.78 -9.09 8.55
C TYR A 127 7.46 -8.81 9.26
N CYS A 128 6.77 -7.77 8.83
CA CYS A 128 5.45 -7.41 9.34
C CYS A 128 4.60 -6.72 8.27
N LEU A 129 3.32 -6.55 8.57
CA LEU A 129 2.37 -5.76 7.79
C LEU A 129 2.15 -4.40 8.45
N ALA A 130 2.08 -3.32 7.66
CA ALA A 130 1.81 -1.96 8.14
C ALA A 130 0.85 -1.22 7.20
N THR A 131 -0.43 -1.12 7.58
CA THR A 131 -1.51 -0.59 6.73
C THR A 131 -2.23 0.61 7.35
N ASN A 132 -2.71 1.53 6.50
CA ASN A 132 -3.65 2.59 6.90
C ASN A 132 -5.09 2.09 7.10
N SER A 133 -5.37 0.82 6.81
CA SER A 133 -6.66 0.21 7.08
C SER A 133 -6.86 0.01 8.58
N ARG A 134 -8.12 0.07 9.04
CA ARG A 134 -8.46 -0.22 10.43
C ARG A 134 -8.28 -1.71 10.71
N ALA A 135 -8.00 -2.06 11.97
CA ALA A 135 -7.71 -3.43 12.38
C ALA A 135 -8.78 -4.43 11.91
N VAL A 136 -10.06 -4.10 12.09
CA VAL A 136 -11.17 -4.97 11.68
C VAL A 136 -11.15 -5.24 10.17
N ASN A 137 -10.86 -4.23 9.35
CA ASN A 137 -10.83 -4.38 7.90
C ASN A 137 -9.57 -5.13 7.43
N ALA A 138 -8.41 -4.83 8.05
CA ALA A 138 -7.17 -5.51 7.71
C ALA A 138 -7.26 -7.02 7.96
N HIS A 139 -7.76 -7.42 9.13
CA HIS A 139 -7.94 -8.84 9.46
C HIS A 139 -8.98 -9.52 8.56
N GLU A 140 -10.10 -8.86 8.24
CA GLU A 140 -11.11 -9.36 7.31
C GLU A 140 -10.51 -9.59 5.91
N CYS A 141 -9.76 -8.62 5.38
CA CYS A 141 -9.11 -8.74 4.08
C CYS A 141 -8.09 -9.89 4.04
N LEU A 142 -7.26 -10.03 5.07
CA LEU A 142 -6.28 -11.13 5.16
C LEU A 142 -6.96 -12.51 5.27
N GLU A 143 -8.08 -12.59 5.99
CA GLU A 143 -8.87 -13.83 6.07
C GLU A 143 -9.50 -14.18 4.73
N LEU A 144 -10.12 -13.22 4.04
CA LEU A 144 -10.71 -13.39 2.71
C LEU A 144 -9.68 -13.73 1.63
N ALA A 145 -8.44 -13.29 1.81
CA ALA A 145 -7.31 -13.66 0.95
C ALA A 145 -6.68 -15.02 1.32
N GLY A 146 -7.11 -15.67 2.42
CA GLY A 146 -6.57 -16.94 2.89
C GLY A 146 -5.17 -16.85 3.52
N ILE A 147 -4.72 -15.67 3.93
CA ILE A 147 -3.38 -15.44 4.49
C ILE A 147 -3.39 -14.80 5.89
N LYS A 148 -4.45 -15.03 6.66
CA LYS A 148 -4.64 -14.43 8.01
C LYS A 148 -3.49 -14.70 8.99
N ASP A 149 -2.83 -15.86 8.86
CA ASP A 149 -1.78 -16.32 9.77
C ASP A 149 -0.35 -16.07 9.24
N VAL A 150 -0.23 -15.37 8.10
CA VAL A 150 1.07 -15.10 7.45
C VAL A 150 1.89 -14.07 8.22
N PHE A 151 1.24 -13.04 8.74
CA PHE A 151 1.91 -11.98 9.48
C PHE A 151 1.69 -12.15 10.98
N SER A 152 2.77 -12.41 11.73
CA SER A 152 2.74 -12.46 13.21
C SER A 152 2.64 -11.07 13.85
N VAL A 153 3.05 -10.03 13.14
CA VAL A 153 2.98 -8.62 13.54
C VAL A 153 2.23 -7.84 12.46
N ILE A 154 1.11 -7.23 12.83
CA ILE A 154 0.28 -6.39 11.96
C ILE A 154 0.10 -5.05 12.66
N ILE A 155 0.48 -3.98 12.00
CA ILE A 155 0.29 -2.61 12.46
C ILE A 155 -0.78 -1.97 11.57
N THR A 156 -1.82 -1.45 12.21
CA THR A 156 -2.99 -0.87 11.55
C THR A 156 -3.11 0.61 11.85
N ARG A 157 -4.06 1.28 11.21
CA ARG A 157 -4.38 2.67 11.50
C ARG A 157 -4.77 2.88 12.97
N ASP A 158 -5.32 1.87 13.63
CA ASP A 158 -5.80 1.97 15.01
C ASP A 158 -4.65 1.90 16.04
N ASP A 159 -3.45 1.48 15.65
CA ASP A 159 -2.27 1.31 16.50
C ASP A 159 -1.38 2.56 16.61
N VAL A 160 -1.69 3.61 15.83
CA VAL A 160 -0.89 4.83 15.73
C VAL A 160 -1.73 6.09 15.86
N GLN A 161 -1.12 7.18 16.31
CA GLN A 161 -1.81 8.46 16.41
C GLN A 161 -2.11 9.04 15.02
N ASN A 162 -1.13 9.01 14.13
CA ASN A 162 -1.25 9.53 12.78
C ASN A 162 -0.93 8.42 11.78
N GLY A 163 -1.86 8.16 10.84
CA GLY A 163 -1.61 7.24 9.72
C GLY A 163 -0.75 7.88 8.62
N LYS A 164 -0.38 7.09 7.62
CA LYS A 164 0.31 7.57 6.41
C LYS A 164 -0.43 8.81 5.86
N PRO A 165 0.25 9.88 5.52
CA PRO A 165 1.67 10.02 5.26
C PRO A 165 2.55 10.41 6.47
N ALA A 166 2.07 10.28 7.72
CA ALA A 166 2.92 10.40 8.89
C ALA A 166 3.76 9.13 9.06
N PRO A 167 4.97 9.24 9.62
CA PRO A 167 5.90 8.09 9.73
C PRO A 167 5.53 7.11 10.84
N ASP A 168 4.55 7.42 11.68
CA ASP A 168 4.24 6.74 12.95
C ASP A 168 4.10 5.22 12.76
N ILE A 169 3.46 4.79 11.68
CA ILE A 169 3.17 3.37 11.43
C ILE A 169 4.46 2.57 11.16
N PHE A 170 5.41 3.12 10.43
CA PHE A 170 6.69 2.47 10.14
C PHE A 170 7.65 2.54 11.33
N LEU A 171 7.61 3.63 12.10
CA LEU A 171 8.34 3.72 13.37
C LEU A 171 7.83 2.67 14.37
N LYS A 172 6.50 2.49 14.46
CA LYS A 172 5.87 1.46 15.30
C LYS A 172 6.22 0.04 14.83
N ALA A 173 6.23 -0.19 13.52
CA ALA A 173 6.64 -1.46 12.93
C ALA A 173 8.10 -1.81 13.31
N ALA A 174 9.02 -0.88 13.15
CA ALA A 174 10.42 -1.05 13.51
C ALA A 174 10.60 -1.32 15.01
N GLU A 175 9.84 -0.61 15.88
CA GLU A 175 9.82 -0.84 17.32
C GLU A 175 9.41 -2.28 17.68
N LEU A 176 8.29 -2.76 17.10
CA LEU A 176 7.77 -4.11 17.38
C LEU A 176 8.68 -5.21 16.83
N LEU A 177 9.35 -4.98 15.70
CA LEU A 177 10.36 -5.90 15.17
C LEU A 177 11.72 -5.79 15.90
N GLN A 178 11.88 -4.83 16.81
CA GLN A 178 13.11 -4.56 17.56
C GLN A 178 14.33 -4.26 16.64
N VAL A 179 14.07 -3.55 15.53
CA VAL A 179 15.06 -3.20 14.51
C VAL A 179 15.10 -1.69 14.34
N PRO A 180 16.28 -1.04 14.22
CA PRO A 180 16.37 0.37 13.84
C PRO A 180 15.68 0.62 12.52
N VAL A 181 14.83 1.67 12.45
CA VAL A 181 14.02 1.95 11.25
C VAL A 181 14.85 2.16 9.98
N ASN A 182 16.05 2.70 10.10
CA ASN A 182 16.98 2.87 8.97
C ASN A 182 17.62 1.57 8.46
N GLN A 183 17.37 0.44 9.14
CA GLN A 183 17.71 -0.91 8.70
C GLN A 183 16.47 -1.68 8.22
N CYS A 184 15.30 -1.03 8.15
CA CYS A 184 14.08 -1.60 7.62
C CYS A 184 13.94 -1.28 6.12
N LEU A 185 13.48 -2.29 5.38
CA LEU A 185 13.01 -2.16 4.00
C LEU A 185 11.49 -2.03 4.03
N VAL A 186 10.94 -0.97 3.45
CA VAL A 186 9.50 -0.77 3.28
C VAL A 186 9.13 -1.01 1.82
N LEU A 187 8.16 -1.87 1.58
CA LEU A 187 7.52 -2.08 0.28
C LEU A 187 6.15 -1.42 0.29
N GLU A 188 5.88 -0.55 -0.67
CA GLU A 188 4.73 0.35 -0.70
C GLU A 188 4.29 0.69 -2.13
N ASP A 189 2.98 0.82 -2.35
CA ASP A 189 2.40 1.12 -3.66
C ASP A 189 1.82 2.53 -3.77
N SER A 190 1.70 3.26 -2.66
CA SER A 190 1.03 4.57 -2.58
C SER A 190 1.99 5.73 -2.34
N HIS A 191 1.63 6.93 -2.85
CA HIS A 191 2.36 8.17 -2.53
C HIS A 191 2.40 8.45 -1.02
N ALA A 192 1.28 8.26 -0.33
CA ALA A 192 1.19 8.52 1.11
C ALA A 192 2.11 7.58 1.91
N GLY A 193 2.21 6.32 1.49
CA GLY A 193 3.06 5.35 2.13
C GLY A 193 4.54 5.59 1.85
N ILE A 194 4.93 5.89 0.62
CA ILE A 194 6.32 6.27 0.29
C ILE A 194 6.75 7.51 1.06
N LEU A 195 5.88 8.52 1.16
CA LEU A 195 6.17 9.72 1.95
C LEU A 195 6.34 9.39 3.45
N ALA A 196 5.53 8.47 3.99
CA ALA A 196 5.65 8.00 5.36
C ALA A 196 6.97 7.23 5.58
N ALA A 197 7.35 6.34 4.66
CA ALA A 197 8.60 5.59 4.71
C ALA A 197 9.82 6.53 4.67
N THR A 198 9.83 7.48 3.73
CA THR A 198 10.89 8.50 3.64
C THR A 198 11.02 9.32 4.93
N ARG A 199 9.89 9.74 5.52
CA ARG A 199 9.86 10.49 6.79
C ARG A 199 10.32 9.68 7.99
N SER A 200 10.09 8.37 7.98
CA SER A 200 10.55 7.47 9.03
C SER A 200 12.07 7.23 8.99
N GLY A 201 12.69 7.41 7.83
CA GLY A 201 14.08 7.09 7.57
C GLY A 201 14.34 5.64 7.14
N ALA A 202 13.29 4.85 6.90
CA ALA A 202 13.40 3.52 6.31
C ALA A 202 13.85 3.60 4.84
N PHE A 203 14.40 2.52 4.31
CA PHE A 203 14.61 2.37 2.87
C PHE A 203 13.29 2.00 2.19
N SER A 204 12.92 2.69 1.12
CA SER A 204 11.62 2.53 0.48
C SER A 204 11.73 1.99 -0.94
N VAL A 205 10.99 0.94 -1.23
CA VAL A 205 10.73 0.42 -2.58
C VAL A 205 9.30 0.77 -2.97
N PHE A 206 9.15 1.57 -4.01
CA PHE A 206 7.86 1.87 -4.60
C PHE A 206 7.49 0.78 -5.60
N VAL A 207 6.37 0.11 -5.35
CA VAL A 207 5.80 -0.97 -6.16
C VAL A 207 4.50 -0.46 -6.79
N PRO A 208 4.52 0.15 -7.98
CA PRO A 208 3.32 0.75 -8.55
C PRO A 208 2.21 -0.29 -8.76
N SER A 209 1.01 0.01 -8.28
CA SER A 209 -0.19 -0.80 -8.51
C SER A 209 -0.83 -0.50 -9.88
N THR A 210 -0.46 0.62 -10.53
CA THR A 210 -0.97 1.08 -11.83
C THR A 210 0.15 1.53 -12.76
N GLU A 211 -0.15 1.59 -14.07
CA GLU A 211 0.79 2.10 -15.09
C GLU A 211 1.05 3.62 -14.97
N SER A 212 0.08 4.35 -14.42
CA SER A 212 0.20 5.81 -14.24
C SER A 212 0.82 6.11 -12.89
N VAL A 213 2.09 6.47 -12.91
CA VAL A 213 2.88 6.74 -11.70
C VAL A 213 3.04 8.25 -11.51
N ASP A 214 2.78 8.74 -10.28
CA ASP A 214 3.06 10.13 -9.92
C ASP A 214 4.59 10.36 -9.87
N PRO A 215 5.14 11.26 -10.71
CA PRO A 215 6.58 11.55 -10.73
C PRO A 215 7.13 11.96 -9.35
N THR A 216 6.32 12.63 -8.53
CA THR A 216 6.76 13.06 -7.18
C THR A 216 6.96 11.88 -6.24
N THR A 217 6.23 10.79 -6.42
CA THR A 217 6.42 9.53 -5.67
C THR A 217 7.73 8.86 -6.04
N VAL A 218 8.05 8.84 -7.34
CA VAL A 218 9.32 8.27 -7.85
C VAL A 218 10.52 9.07 -7.34
N GLU A 219 10.40 10.38 -7.23
CA GLU A 219 11.47 11.22 -6.66
C GLU A 219 11.71 11.01 -5.16
N LEU A 220 10.69 10.54 -4.44
CA LEU A 220 10.75 10.31 -2.99
C LEU A 220 11.27 8.93 -2.63
N CYS A 221 10.96 7.89 -3.41
CA CYS A 221 11.37 6.53 -3.09
C CYS A 221 12.87 6.32 -3.35
N ASP A 222 13.44 5.33 -2.69
CA ASP A 222 14.83 4.94 -2.94
C ASP A 222 14.95 4.13 -4.24
N ILE A 223 13.96 3.27 -4.52
CA ILE A 223 13.89 2.44 -5.76
C ILE A 223 12.42 2.24 -6.15
N MET A 224 12.17 2.10 -7.46
CA MET A 224 10.88 1.68 -8.00
C MET A 224 11.06 0.37 -8.77
N MET A 225 10.27 -0.66 -8.40
CA MET A 225 10.25 -1.96 -9.10
C MET A 225 9.01 -2.75 -8.66
N ASP A 226 8.57 -3.72 -9.46
CA ASP A 226 7.53 -4.66 -9.05
C ASP A 226 8.06 -5.71 -8.04
N LEU A 227 7.14 -6.49 -7.43
CA LEU A 227 7.50 -7.50 -6.43
C LEU A 227 8.38 -8.63 -7.01
N ALA A 228 8.15 -9.03 -8.26
CA ALA A 228 8.96 -10.05 -8.92
C ALA A 228 10.37 -9.52 -9.22
N GLN A 229 10.49 -8.26 -9.65
CA GLN A 229 11.77 -7.58 -9.84
C GLN A 229 12.52 -7.42 -8.52
N THR A 230 11.80 -7.11 -7.44
CA THR A 230 12.36 -7.02 -6.08
C THR A 230 12.99 -8.35 -5.66
N LEU A 231 12.29 -9.46 -5.89
CA LEU A 231 12.81 -10.81 -5.63
C LEU A 231 14.07 -11.11 -6.45
N ILE A 232 14.04 -10.79 -7.76
CA ILE A 232 15.20 -11.01 -8.66
C ILE A 232 16.40 -10.18 -8.20
N ALA A 233 16.18 -8.93 -7.80
CA ALA A 233 17.22 -8.05 -7.31
C ALA A 233 17.88 -8.61 -6.04
N PHE A 234 17.08 -9.10 -5.11
CA PHE A 234 17.55 -9.68 -3.85
C PHE A 234 18.33 -10.99 -4.05
N ARG A 235 17.93 -11.84 -5.01
CA ARG A 235 18.63 -13.10 -5.32
C ARG A 235 19.97 -12.91 -6.02
N ARG A 236 20.18 -11.81 -6.75
CA ARG A 236 21.44 -11.53 -7.49
C ARG A 236 22.55 -11.03 -6.59
N GLY A 237 22.24 -10.62 -5.40
CA GLY A 237 23.22 -10.10 -4.44
C GLY A 237 23.91 -11.16 -3.58
N ASN A 238 23.53 -12.43 -3.74
CA ASN A 238 24.16 -13.58 -3.05
C ASN A 238 25.17 -14.29 -3.93
#